data_87643b1f3ed74968e1129dd62e8716de
#
_entry.id   87643b1f3ed74968e1129dd62e8716de
#
_cell.length_a   1.000
_cell.length_b   1.000
_cell.length_c   1.000
_cell.angle_alpha   90.00
_cell.angle_beta   90.00
_cell.angle_gamma   90.00
#
_symmetry.space_group_name_H-M   'P 1'
#
loop_
_entity.id
_entity.type
_entity.pdbx_description
1 polymer ?
#
loop_
_entity_poly.entity_id
_entity_poly.type
_entity_poly.pdbx_seq_one_letter_code
_entity_poly.pdbx_strand_id
1 'polypeptide(L)'
;MAAESIPLEKTVVNQILKWLKETGGYAYCYKSHGSAYARSGLPDIVVIDKRGRFVGLECKRPKVGRLTILQAKILNQIAESGGYAAVVTSVEEVIQAMAASEAGAAVGRRFIGG
;
A
#
# COMPACT_ATOMS: atom_id res chain seq x y z
N MET A 1 -10.54 31.11 6.42
CA MET A 1 -10.37 29.93 5.59
C MET A 1 -10.10 28.71 6.47
N ALA A 2 -10.92 27.70 6.34
CA ALA A 2 -10.71 26.50 7.13
C ALA A 2 -9.44 25.78 6.68
N ALA A 3 -8.66 25.27 7.64
CA ALA A 3 -7.52 24.44 7.31
C ALA A 3 -8.02 23.12 6.68
N GLU A 4 -7.31 22.64 5.69
CA GLU A 4 -7.64 21.33 5.12
C GLU A 4 -7.43 20.25 6.16
N SER A 5 -8.41 19.39 6.31
CA SER A 5 -8.31 18.23 7.17
C SER A 5 -7.40 17.19 6.54
N ILE A 6 -6.50 16.61 7.33
CA ILE A 6 -5.75 15.43 6.91
C ILE A 6 -6.71 14.24 6.98
N PRO A 7 -6.91 13.51 5.88
CA PRO A 7 -7.83 12.37 5.89
C PRO A 7 -7.39 11.31 6.88
N LEU A 8 -8.34 10.61 7.48
CA LEU A 8 -8.05 9.45 8.31
C LEU A 8 -7.49 8.31 7.47
N GLU A 9 -6.68 7.46 8.07
CA GLU A 9 -6.11 6.30 7.38
C GLU A 9 -7.20 5.43 6.75
N LYS A 10 -8.30 5.19 7.45
CA LYS A 10 -9.46 4.46 6.91
C LYS A 10 -9.99 5.08 5.62
N THR A 11 -10.06 6.39 5.55
CA THR A 11 -10.50 7.11 4.34
C THR A 11 -9.51 6.88 3.21
N VAL A 12 -8.22 6.96 3.48
CA VAL A 12 -7.17 6.71 2.48
C VAL A 12 -7.28 5.29 1.94
N VAL A 13 -7.40 4.30 2.82
CA VAL A 13 -7.56 2.88 2.42
C VAL A 13 -8.78 2.70 1.52
N ASN A 14 -9.92 3.26 1.91
CA ASN A 14 -11.15 3.10 1.14
C ASN A 14 -11.09 3.76 -0.24
N GLN A 15 -10.50 4.93 -0.34
CA GLN A 15 -10.32 5.63 -1.62
C GLN A 15 -9.40 4.83 -2.56
N ILE A 16 -8.32 4.30 -2.03
CA ILE A 16 -7.36 3.52 -2.81
C ILE A 16 -8.00 2.21 -3.29
N LEU A 17 -8.67 1.50 -2.39
CA LEU A 17 -9.32 0.24 -2.76
C LEU A 17 -10.39 0.44 -3.83
N LYS A 18 -11.17 1.50 -3.70
CA LYS A 18 -12.18 1.88 -4.71
C LYS A 18 -11.54 2.15 -6.07
N TRP A 19 -10.46 2.94 -6.09
CA TRP A 19 -9.76 3.22 -7.34
C TRP A 19 -9.20 1.96 -7.99
N LEU A 20 -8.57 1.09 -7.21
CA LEU A 20 -8.00 -0.16 -7.72
C LEU A 20 -9.07 -1.03 -8.39
N LYS A 21 -10.23 -1.15 -7.77
CA LYS A 21 -11.32 -1.99 -8.28
C LYS A 21 -12.06 -1.37 -9.45
N GLU A 22 -12.43 -0.09 -9.33
CA GLU A 22 -13.36 0.54 -10.27
C GLU A 22 -12.65 1.21 -11.45
N THR A 23 -11.52 1.84 -11.22
CA THR A 23 -10.80 2.60 -12.26
C THR A 23 -9.56 1.88 -12.73
N GLY A 24 -8.77 1.35 -11.81
CA GLY A 24 -7.53 0.66 -12.13
C GLY A 24 -7.73 -0.69 -12.83
N GLY A 25 -8.87 -1.32 -12.61
CA GLY A 25 -9.20 -2.60 -13.23
C GLY A 25 -8.39 -3.76 -12.68
N TYR A 26 -8.00 -3.70 -11.41
CA TYR A 26 -7.27 -4.79 -10.76
C TYR A 26 -8.24 -5.85 -10.27
N ALA A 27 -8.22 -7.01 -10.91
CA ALA A 27 -9.17 -8.08 -10.64
C ALA A 27 -8.97 -8.71 -9.26
N TYR A 28 -7.74 -8.76 -8.78
CA TYR A 28 -7.43 -9.34 -7.48
C TYR A 28 -6.80 -8.28 -6.57
N CYS A 29 -7.60 -7.70 -5.72
CA CYS A 29 -7.13 -6.81 -4.67
C CYS A 29 -8.08 -6.88 -3.49
N TYR A 30 -7.54 -6.77 -2.29
CA TYR A 30 -8.33 -6.83 -1.08
C TYR A 30 -7.64 -6.11 0.07
N LYS A 31 -8.46 -5.73 1.04
CA LYS A 31 -8.01 -5.19 2.32
C LYS A 31 -7.60 -6.35 3.22
N SER A 32 -6.37 -6.35 3.70
CA SER A 32 -5.77 -7.50 4.38
C SER A 32 -6.06 -7.64 5.87
N HIS A 33 -6.78 -6.70 6.47
CA HIS A 33 -7.05 -6.72 7.90
C HIS A 33 -8.54 -6.72 8.20
N GLY A 34 -8.89 -6.89 9.49
CA GLY A 34 -10.25 -6.93 9.97
C GLY A 34 -10.62 -8.26 10.58
N SER A 35 -9.75 -9.25 10.54
CA SER A 35 -9.91 -10.53 11.22
C SER A 35 -9.10 -10.57 12.50
N ALA A 36 -9.63 -11.20 13.54
CA ALA A 36 -8.89 -11.47 14.78
C ALA A 36 -7.67 -12.38 14.53
N TYR A 37 -7.65 -13.09 13.42
CA TYR A 37 -6.55 -13.99 13.06
C TYR A 37 -5.57 -13.37 12.09
N ALA A 38 -5.76 -12.12 11.68
CA ALA A 38 -4.83 -11.42 10.78
C ALA A 38 -3.50 -11.19 11.50
N ARG A 39 -2.40 -11.43 10.78
CA ARG A 39 -1.06 -11.15 11.32
C ARG A 39 -0.87 -9.65 11.45
N SER A 40 -0.19 -9.25 12.53
CA SER A 40 0.20 -7.85 12.71
C SER A 40 1.24 -7.43 11.68
N GLY A 41 1.17 -6.19 11.23
CA GLY A 41 2.15 -5.59 10.33
C GLY A 41 1.94 -5.89 8.86
N LEU A 42 0.89 -6.65 8.48
CA LEU A 42 0.58 -6.88 7.07
C LEU A 42 0.24 -5.56 6.37
N PRO A 43 0.57 -5.41 5.07
CA PRO A 43 0.13 -4.25 4.31
C PRO A 43 -1.38 -4.12 4.33
N ASP A 44 -1.88 -2.90 4.34
CA ASP A 44 -3.33 -2.65 4.38
C ASP A 44 -4.06 -3.23 3.18
N ILE A 45 -3.43 -3.20 2.01
CA ILE A 45 -4.03 -3.68 0.77
C ILE A 45 -3.03 -4.59 0.07
N VAL A 46 -3.53 -5.71 -0.44
CA VAL A 46 -2.80 -6.60 -1.32
C VAL A 46 -3.41 -6.51 -2.72
N VAL A 47 -2.55 -6.39 -3.71
CA VAL A 47 -2.95 -6.33 -5.13
C VAL A 47 -2.04 -7.26 -5.91
N ILE A 48 -2.59 -7.99 -6.86
CA ILE A 48 -1.79 -8.64 -7.89
C ILE A 48 -1.81 -7.71 -9.10
N ASP A 49 -0.64 -7.27 -9.53
CA ASP A 49 -0.55 -6.35 -10.65
C ASP A 49 -0.87 -7.06 -11.98
N LYS A 50 -0.96 -6.30 -13.06
CA LYS A 50 -1.39 -6.84 -14.35
C LYS A 50 -0.39 -7.81 -14.98
N ARG A 51 0.80 -7.94 -14.38
CA ARG A 51 1.83 -8.89 -14.80
C ARG A 51 1.96 -10.07 -13.84
N GLY A 52 1.09 -10.15 -12.84
CA GLY A 52 1.07 -11.23 -11.86
C GLY A 52 1.98 -11.02 -10.66
N ARG A 53 2.53 -9.81 -10.48
CA ARG A 53 3.42 -9.51 -9.37
C ARG A 53 2.61 -9.18 -8.12
N PHE A 54 3.02 -9.73 -6.99
CA PHE A 54 2.44 -9.40 -5.69
C PHE A 54 2.82 -7.96 -5.31
N VAL A 55 1.82 -7.15 -4.94
CA VAL A 55 2.02 -5.78 -4.49
C VAL A 55 1.41 -5.60 -3.12
N GLY A 56 2.21 -5.16 -2.15
CA GLY A 56 1.74 -4.78 -0.82
C GLY A 56 1.72 -3.26 -0.68
N LEU A 57 0.56 -2.71 -0.37
CA LEU A 57 0.40 -1.28 -0.18
C LEU A 57 0.07 -0.99 1.29
N GLU A 58 0.98 -0.28 1.96
CA GLU A 58 0.75 0.22 3.30
C GLU A 58 0.21 1.63 3.19
N CYS A 59 -1.02 1.83 3.66
CA CYS A 59 -1.69 3.13 3.57
C CYS A 59 -1.43 3.92 4.83
N LYS A 60 -1.02 5.17 4.68
CA LYS A 60 -0.77 6.08 5.79
C LYS A 60 -1.46 7.41 5.57
N ARG A 61 -1.76 8.10 6.65
CA ARG A 61 -2.25 9.48 6.57
C ARG A 61 -1.12 10.36 6.03
N PRO A 62 -1.42 11.29 5.12
CA PRO A 62 -0.42 12.25 4.65
C PRO A 62 0.20 13.00 5.83
N LYS A 63 1.50 13.29 5.77
CA LYS A 63 2.26 14.10 6.71
C LYS A 63 2.42 13.52 8.12
N VAL A 64 1.43 12.82 8.66
CA VAL A 64 1.42 12.38 10.08
C VAL A 64 1.56 10.87 10.24
N GLY A 65 1.34 10.09 9.19
CA GLY A 65 1.44 8.64 9.26
C GLY A 65 2.89 8.17 9.37
N ARG A 66 3.10 7.09 10.14
CA ARG A 66 4.43 6.51 10.35
C ARG A 66 4.37 5.00 10.30
N LEU A 67 5.41 4.39 9.76
CA LEU A 67 5.54 2.93 9.79
C LEU A 67 5.93 2.46 11.18
N THR A 68 5.34 1.35 11.62
CA THR A 68 5.89 0.61 12.74
C THR A 68 7.08 -0.24 12.28
N ILE A 69 7.88 -0.71 13.23
CA ILE A 69 9.02 -1.59 12.93
C ILE A 69 8.53 -2.85 12.21
N LEU A 70 7.44 -3.45 12.67
CA LEU A 70 6.91 -4.68 12.08
C LEU A 70 6.37 -4.45 10.66
N GLN A 71 5.68 -3.33 10.43
CA GLN A 71 5.22 -2.97 9.08
C GLN A 71 6.39 -2.82 8.12
N ALA A 72 7.44 -2.11 8.53
CA ALA A 72 8.63 -1.93 7.71
C ALA A 72 9.30 -3.28 7.39
N LYS A 73 9.40 -4.16 8.40
CA LYS A 73 9.97 -5.51 8.21
C LYS A 73 9.22 -6.30 7.15
N ILE A 74 7.90 -6.28 7.19
CA ILE A 74 7.07 -7.04 6.25
C ILE A 74 7.17 -6.45 4.83
N LEU A 75 7.16 -5.14 4.69
CA LEU A 75 7.35 -4.50 3.39
C LEU A 75 8.71 -4.86 2.79
N ASN A 76 9.76 -4.89 3.60
CA ASN A 76 11.09 -5.31 3.15
C ASN A 76 11.11 -6.78 2.72
N GLN A 77 10.41 -7.66 3.43
CA GLN A 77 10.30 -9.06 3.06
C GLN A 77 9.60 -9.25 1.70
N ILE A 78 8.54 -8.48 1.45
CA ILE A 78 7.85 -8.50 0.16
C ILE A 78 8.80 -8.07 -0.95
N ALA A 79 9.54 -6.98 -0.76
CA ALA A 79 10.51 -6.48 -1.73
C ALA A 79 11.63 -7.49 -2.00
N GLU A 80 12.17 -8.09 -0.95
CA GLU A 80 13.23 -9.10 -1.06
C GLU A 80 12.76 -10.37 -1.76
N SER A 81 11.47 -10.67 -1.69
CA SER A 81 10.87 -11.86 -2.33
C SER A 81 10.49 -11.64 -3.80
N GLY A 82 10.76 -10.46 -4.36
CA GLY A 82 10.45 -10.14 -5.74
C GLY A 82 9.12 -9.42 -5.92
N GLY A 83 8.33 -9.24 -4.86
CA GLY A 83 7.12 -8.43 -4.89
C GLY A 83 7.45 -6.93 -4.93
N TYR A 84 6.43 -6.13 -5.12
CA TYR A 84 6.54 -4.68 -5.00
C TYR A 84 5.87 -4.24 -3.70
N ALA A 85 6.48 -3.31 -3.00
CA ALA A 85 5.93 -2.79 -1.75
C ALA A 85 6.04 -1.27 -1.77
N ALA A 86 5.03 -0.59 -1.25
CA ALA A 86 5.04 0.87 -1.19
C ALA A 86 4.23 1.35 0.02
N VAL A 87 4.65 2.49 0.55
CA VAL A 87 3.86 3.27 1.50
C VAL A 87 3.17 4.35 0.69
N VAL A 88 1.86 4.43 0.78
CA VAL A 88 1.06 5.33 -0.03
C VAL A 88 0.11 6.14 0.84
N THR A 89 -0.09 7.39 0.47
CA THR A 89 -0.98 8.32 1.19
C THR A 89 -2.12 8.83 0.30
N SER A 90 -2.14 8.46 -0.98
CA SER A 90 -3.11 8.97 -1.94
C SER A 90 -3.27 8.01 -3.11
N VAL A 91 -4.34 8.20 -3.86
CA VAL A 91 -4.57 7.47 -5.11
C VAL A 91 -3.46 7.74 -6.13
N GLU A 92 -2.97 8.97 -6.23
CA GLU A 92 -1.89 9.32 -7.16
C GLU A 92 -0.63 8.50 -6.88
N GLU A 93 -0.29 8.33 -5.61
CA GLU A 93 0.87 7.50 -5.23
C GLU A 93 0.66 6.03 -5.58
N VAL A 94 -0.56 5.53 -5.49
CA VAL A 94 -0.89 4.17 -5.91
C VAL A 94 -0.75 4.01 -7.43
N ILE A 95 -1.21 4.98 -8.19
CA ILE A 95 -1.05 4.96 -9.65
C ILE A 95 0.43 4.84 -10.02
N GLN A 96 1.28 5.62 -9.38
CA GLN A 96 2.73 5.57 -9.59
C GLN A 96 3.32 4.23 -9.16
N ALA A 97 2.91 3.72 -7.99
CA ALA A 97 3.39 2.45 -7.48
C ALA A 97 3.02 1.27 -8.40
N MET A 98 1.78 1.24 -8.87
CA MET A 98 1.33 0.17 -9.76
C MET A 98 2.06 0.23 -11.11
N ALA A 99 2.27 1.43 -11.64
CA ALA A 99 3.04 1.61 -12.87
C ALA A 99 4.49 1.12 -12.70
N ALA A 100 5.14 1.45 -11.60
CA ALA A 100 6.50 1.00 -11.30
C ALA A 100 6.56 -0.52 -11.16
N SER A 101 5.60 -1.12 -10.45
CA SER A 101 5.53 -2.57 -10.30
C SER A 101 5.39 -3.26 -11.66
N GLU A 102 4.47 -2.79 -12.49
CA GLU A 102 4.20 -3.37 -13.81
C GLU A 102 5.36 -3.17 -14.78
N ALA A 103 6.17 -2.14 -14.58
CA ALA A 103 7.40 -1.93 -15.34
C ALA A 103 8.55 -2.84 -14.86
N GLY A 104 8.33 -3.62 -13.82
CA GLY A 104 9.36 -4.51 -13.28
C GLY A 104 10.38 -3.82 -12.40
N ALA A 105 10.07 -2.61 -11.90
CA ALA A 105 11.00 -1.87 -11.06
C ALA A 105 11.27 -2.61 -9.75
N ALA A 106 12.50 -2.53 -9.28
CA ALA A 106 12.83 -2.94 -7.91
C ALA A 106 12.37 -1.85 -6.94
N VAL A 107 12.08 -2.24 -5.71
CA VAL A 107 11.80 -1.27 -4.65
C VAL A 107 13.11 -0.51 -4.36
N GLY A 108 13.08 0.80 -4.54
CA GLY A 108 14.30 1.62 -4.54
C GLY A 108 14.89 1.90 -3.18
N ARG A 109 14.13 1.71 -2.09
CA ARG A 109 14.57 2.00 -0.73
C ARG A 109 14.17 0.90 0.22
N ARG A 110 15.00 0.70 1.24
CA ARG A 110 14.62 -0.12 2.37
C ARG A 110 13.66 0.66 3.27
N PHE A 111 12.60 0.01 3.70
CA PHE A 111 11.64 0.63 4.62
C PHE A 111 12.21 0.63 6.04
N ILE A 112 11.96 1.71 6.77
CA ILE A 112 12.43 1.89 8.14
C ILE A 112 11.21 2.28 8.98
N GLY A 113 11.03 1.58 10.09
CA GLY A 113 9.97 1.86 11.05
C GLY A 113 10.55 2.34 12.39
N GLY A 114 9.69 2.90 13.19
CA GLY A 114 10.13 3.36 14.52
C GLY A 114 9.12 4.20 15.25
#